data_1d36d146ca9045bf166d8b3f4a32e1f2
#
_entry.id   1d36d146ca9045bf166d8b3f4a32e1f2
#
_cell.length_a   1.000
_cell.length_b   1.000
_cell.length_c   1.000
_cell.angle_alpha   90.00
_cell.angle_beta   90.00
_cell.angle_gamma   90.00
#
_symmetry.space_group_name_H-M   'P 1'
#
loop_
_entity.id
_entity.type
_entity.pdbx_description
1 polymer ?
#
loop_
_entity_poly.entity_id
_entity_poly.type
_entity_poly.pdbx_seq_one_letter_code
_entity_poly.pdbx_strand_id
1 'polypeptide(L)'
;GLGSFVTKNKIAITDAAGKKTEIETEKTIIATGSKPTALPFLPVDKKRIITSTEALNLPEVPKHLVIIGGGIIGVELGSVFLRLGAKVTVVEYLDKIIPSMDEDLSKEMQRVLKKQGMEFMLSHKVSGATVKGKEVTVSAENKNGEKVDVKGDYCLVAVGRAPYTEGL
;
A
#
# COMPACT_ATOMS: atom_id res chain seq x y z
N GLY A 1 20.66 11.05 14.58
CA GLY A 1 21.66 11.04 13.51
C GLY A 1 21.34 9.96 12.47
N LEU A 2 22.00 9.99 11.32
CA LEU A 2 21.92 8.97 10.29
C LEU A 2 23.03 7.93 10.52
N GLY A 3 22.63 6.66 10.62
CA GLY A 3 23.57 5.54 10.74
C GLY A 3 23.91 4.97 9.37
N SER A 4 25.16 4.61 9.15
CA SER A 4 25.62 3.90 7.95
C SER A 4 26.74 2.92 8.30
N PHE A 5 26.82 1.81 7.57
CA PHE A 5 27.91 0.85 7.76
C PHE A 5 29.21 1.36 7.16
N VAL A 6 30.28 1.37 7.94
CA VAL A 6 31.65 1.55 7.46
C VAL A 6 32.28 0.18 7.18
N THR A 7 32.04 -0.75 8.08
CA THR A 7 32.39 -2.18 7.95
C THR A 7 31.30 -3.01 8.62
N LYS A 8 31.37 -4.33 8.55
CA LYS A 8 30.43 -5.23 9.25
C LYS A 8 30.37 -5.00 10.78
N ASN A 9 31.42 -4.43 11.37
CA ASN A 9 31.56 -4.22 12.80
C ASN A 9 31.71 -2.74 13.19
N LYS A 10 31.61 -1.80 12.23
CA LYS A 10 31.78 -0.37 12.48
C LYS A 10 30.67 0.42 11.82
N ILE A 11 30.01 1.27 12.59
CA ILE A 11 28.89 2.10 12.14
C ILE A 11 29.29 3.57 12.34
N ALA A 12 29.13 4.38 11.29
CA ALA A 12 29.21 5.82 11.36
C ALA A 12 27.85 6.41 11.69
N ILE A 13 27.83 7.37 12.59
CA ILE A 13 26.64 8.17 12.93
C ILE A 13 26.92 9.60 12.50
N THR A 14 26.12 10.12 11.59
CA THR A 14 26.17 11.53 11.17
C THR A 14 25.06 12.31 11.85
N ASP A 15 25.37 13.29 12.67
CA ASP A 15 24.40 14.15 13.33
C ASP A 15 23.82 15.23 12.39
N ALA A 16 22.86 16.03 12.89
CA ALA A 16 22.25 17.11 12.12
C ALA A 16 23.21 18.23 11.71
N ALA A 17 24.36 18.38 12.41
CA ALA A 17 25.42 19.34 12.09
C ALA A 17 26.44 18.76 11.10
N GLY A 18 26.30 17.52 10.67
CA GLY A 18 27.24 16.83 9.77
C GLY A 18 28.44 16.21 10.46
N LYS A 19 28.51 16.27 11.81
CA LYS A 19 29.62 15.66 12.58
C LYS A 19 29.41 14.12 12.54
N LYS A 20 30.53 13.44 12.23
CA LYS A 20 30.56 11.97 12.18
C LYS A 20 31.20 11.43 13.47
N THR A 21 30.60 10.41 14.03
CA THR A 21 31.11 9.60 15.14
C THR A 21 31.05 8.15 14.73
N GLU A 22 32.08 7.37 14.97
CA GLU A 22 32.13 5.96 14.71
C GLU A 22 31.97 5.15 15.99
N ILE A 23 31.22 4.07 15.92
CA ILE A 23 31.09 3.07 16.99
C ILE A 23 31.47 1.70 16.48
N GLU A 24 32.14 0.92 17.30
CA GLU A 24 32.44 -0.48 17.03
C GLU A 24 31.44 -1.38 17.74
N THR A 25 31.01 -2.44 17.07
CA THR A 25 30.04 -3.40 17.60
C THR A 25 30.27 -4.78 17.00
N GLU A 26 30.08 -5.80 17.79
CA GLU A 26 30.13 -7.19 17.30
C GLU A 26 28.87 -7.59 16.54
N LYS A 27 27.72 -7.04 16.92
CA LYS A 27 26.40 -7.38 16.35
C LYS A 27 25.57 -6.11 16.15
N THR A 28 24.86 -6.05 15.03
CA THR A 28 24.00 -4.93 14.68
C THR A 28 22.59 -5.42 14.35
N ILE A 29 21.60 -4.73 14.89
CA ILE A 29 20.20 -4.92 14.52
C ILE A 29 19.80 -3.77 13.60
N ILE A 30 19.38 -4.10 12.36
CA ILE A 30 18.87 -3.14 11.40
C ILE A 30 17.35 -3.00 11.65
N ALA A 31 16.95 -1.86 12.21
CA ALA A 31 15.57 -1.56 12.57
C ALA A 31 15.11 -0.24 11.95
N THR A 32 15.44 -0.02 10.68
CA THR A 32 15.20 1.24 9.95
C THR A 32 13.79 1.41 9.41
N GLY A 33 12.93 0.40 9.64
CA GLY A 33 11.53 0.43 9.22
C GLY A 33 11.32 0.06 7.75
N SER A 34 10.18 0.47 7.22
CA SER A 34 9.76 0.18 5.85
C SER A 34 9.01 1.36 5.24
N LYS A 35 8.94 1.38 3.93
CA LYS A 35 8.18 2.36 3.14
C LYS A 35 7.18 1.67 2.22
N PRO A 36 6.05 2.31 1.86
CA PRO A 36 5.15 1.78 0.84
C PRO A 36 5.90 1.50 -0.46
N THR A 37 5.59 0.38 -1.11
CA THR A 37 6.14 0.05 -2.42
C THR A 37 5.59 1.03 -3.47
N ALA A 38 6.49 1.70 -4.18
CA ALA A 38 6.13 2.60 -5.27
C ALA A 38 5.82 1.80 -6.54
N LEU A 39 4.78 2.21 -7.26
CA LEU A 39 4.51 1.76 -8.62
C LEU A 39 4.96 2.87 -9.57
N PRO A 40 6.00 2.65 -10.43
CA PRO A 40 6.55 3.72 -11.28
C PRO A 40 5.53 4.35 -12.23
N PHE A 41 4.53 3.58 -12.66
CA PHE A 41 3.47 4.01 -13.57
C PHE A 41 2.26 4.65 -12.85
N LEU A 42 2.27 4.71 -11.51
CA LEU A 42 1.16 5.21 -10.69
C LEU A 42 1.71 6.05 -9.53
N PRO A 43 2.03 7.33 -9.80
CA PRO A 43 2.58 8.21 -8.79
C PRO A 43 1.53 8.54 -7.71
N VAL A 44 1.92 8.44 -6.45
CA VAL A 44 1.12 8.84 -5.30
C VAL A 44 1.19 10.36 -5.14
N ASP A 45 0.05 11.04 -5.21
CA ASP A 45 -0.04 12.49 -5.04
C ASP A 45 -0.31 12.92 -3.59
N LYS A 46 -0.53 11.95 -2.68
CA LYS A 46 -0.85 12.13 -1.25
C LYS A 46 -2.14 12.92 -0.98
N LYS A 47 -2.95 13.13 -2.00
CA LYS A 47 -4.22 13.87 -1.92
C LYS A 47 -5.40 13.01 -2.31
N ARG A 48 -5.35 12.38 -3.49
CA ARG A 48 -6.39 11.51 -4.04
C ARG A 48 -5.87 10.11 -4.33
N ILE A 49 -4.62 10.00 -4.77
CA ILE A 49 -3.89 8.73 -4.85
C ILE A 49 -2.98 8.68 -3.64
N ILE A 50 -3.32 7.85 -2.68
CA ILE A 50 -2.78 7.83 -1.32
C ILE A 50 -2.17 6.47 -0.96
N THR A 51 -1.31 6.46 0.05
CA THR A 51 -0.85 5.23 0.72
C THR A 51 -1.58 5.03 2.05
N SER A 52 -1.25 3.96 2.77
CA SER A 52 -1.78 3.72 4.11
C SER A 52 -1.48 4.87 5.09
N THR A 53 -0.38 5.60 4.89
CA THR A 53 -0.01 6.74 5.74
C THR A 53 -1.03 7.86 5.65
N GLU A 54 -1.42 8.24 4.45
CA GLU A 54 -2.42 9.28 4.24
C GLU A 54 -3.82 8.77 4.56
N ALA A 55 -4.11 7.49 4.27
CA ALA A 55 -5.41 6.89 4.55
C ALA A 55 -5.79 6.92 6.04
N LEU A 56 -4.81 6.75 6.93
CA LEU A 56 -5.01 6.84 8.39
C LEU A 56 -5.33 8.26 8.88
N ASN A 57 -5.11 9.28 8.06
CA ASN A 57 -5.29 10.69 8.42
C ASN A 57 -6.25 11.43 7.47
N LEU A 58 -7.14 10.69 6.77
CA LEU A 58 -8.13 11.32 5.91
C LEU A 58 -9.07 12.22 6.72
N PRO A 59 -9.35 13.44 6.24
CA PRO A 59 -10.23 14.38 6.95
C PRO A 59 -11.71 14.02 6.83
N GLU A 60 -12.07 13.13 5.91
CA GLU A 60 -13.43 12.71 5.61
C GLU A 60 -13.47 11.21 5.24
N VAL A 61 -14.60 10.57 5.46
CA VAL A 61 -14.85 9.22 4.97
C VAL A 61 -15.10 9.30 3.46
N PRO A 62 -14.33 8.54 2.63
CA PRO A 62 -14.59 8.46 1.20
C PRO A 62 -16.02 8.01 0.90
N LYS A 63 -16.62 8.53 -0.18
CA LYS A 63 -17.87 7.96 -0.71
C LYS A 63 -17.58 6.63 -1.40
N HIS A 64 -16.49 6.58 -2.17
CA HIS A 64 -16.02 5.38 -2.83
C HIS A 64 -14.49 5.32 -2.78
N LEU A 65 -13.95 4.39 -2.00
CA LEU A 65 -12.54 4.10 -1.93
C LEU A 65 -12.19 2.96 -2.90
N VAL A 66 -11.36 3.24 -3.88
CA VAL A 66 -10.76 2.21 -4.75
C VAL A 66 -9.42 1.82 -4.14
N ILE A 67 -9.19 0.53 -3.94
CA ILE A 67 -7.96 0.00 -3.34
C ILE A 67 -7.22 -0.82 -4.37
N ILE A 68 -5.96 -0.50 -4.62
CA ILE A 68 -5.05 -1.28 -5.44
C ILE A 68 -4.22 -2.17 -4.53
N GLY A 69 -4.46 -3.47 -4.61
CA GLY A 69 -3.82 -4.50 -3.78
C GLY A 69 -4.75 -5.07 -2.71
N GLY A 70 -5.01 -6.37 -2.83
CA GLY A 70 -5.82 -7.17 -1.91
C GLY A 70 -5.01 -7.83 -0.78
N GLY A 71 -3.83 -7.27 -0.45
CA GLY A 71 -3.02 -7.69 0.69
C GLY A 71 -3.60 -7.25 2.04
N ILE A 72 -2.92 -7.57 3.13
CA ILE A 72 -3.39 -7.33 4.52
C ILE A 72 -3.79 -5.86 4.71
N ILE A 73 -2.91 -4.91 4.36
CA ILE A 73 -3.17 -3.47 4.56
C ILE A 73 -4.40 -3.00 3.75
N GLY A 74 -4.51 -3.43 2.48
CA GLY A 74 -5.64 -3.06 1.64
C GLY A 74 -6.97 -3.57 2.17
N VAL A 75 -7.02 -4.82 2.57
CA VAL A 75 -8.22 -5.47 3.12
C VAL A 75 -8.60 -4.90 4.48
N GLU A 76 -7.62 -4.67 5.36
CA GLU A 76 -7.83 -4.09 6.69
C GLU A 76 -8.42 -2.68 6.59
N LEU A 77 -7.74 -1.76 5.88
CA LEU A 77 -8.23 -0.39 5.72
C LEU A 77 -9.55 -0.35 4.92
N GLY A 78 -9.69 -1.21 3.91
CA GLY A 78 -10.95 -1.39 3.20
C GLY A 78 -12.10 -1.77 4.13
N SER A 79 -11.87 -2.71 5.06
CA SER A 79 -12.86 -3.11 6.05
C SER A 79 -13.23 -1.97 7.01
N VAL A 80 -12.26 -1.14 7.42
CA VAL A 80 -12.51 0.03 8.26
C VAL A 80 -13.41 1.03 7.52
N PHE A 81 -13.01 1.44 6.32
CA PHE A 81 -13.78 2.44 5.55
C PHE A 81 -15.16 1.92 5.13
N LEU A 82 -15.28 0.64 4.80
CA LEU A 82 -16.58 0.00 4.53
C LEU A 82 -17.54 0.14 5.72
N ARG A 83 -17.07 -0.15 6.95
CA ARG A 83 -17.85 0.00 8.18
C ARG A 83 -18.19 1.45 8.52
N LEU A 84 -17.37 2.39 8.07
CA LEU A 84 -17.64 3.82 8.19
C LEU A 84 -18.62 4.32 7.12
N GLY A 85 -19.08 3.46 6.21
CA GLY A 85 -20.11 3.78 5.20
C GLY A 85 -19.57 4.09 3.80
N ALA A 86 -18.27 3.92 3.56
CA ALA A 86 -17.71 4.04 2.21
C ALA A 86 -18.12 2.85 1.34
N LYS A 87 -18.37 3.07 0.05
CA LYS A 87 -18.25 1.99 -0.93
C LYS A 87 -16.77 1.64 -1.07
N VAL A 88 -16.43 0.35 -1.13
CA VAL A 88 -15.04 -0.12 -1.28
C VAL A 88 -14.94 -1.12 -2.41
N THR A 89 -14.04 -0.85 -3.35
CA THR A 89 -13.69 -1.78 -4.45
C THR A 89 -12.20 -2.06 -4.40
N VAL A 90 -11.83 -3.33 -4.25
CA VAL A 90 -10.44 -3.81 -4.25
C VAL A 90 -10.10 -4.34 -5.62
N VAL A 91 -9.06 -3.80 -6.25
CA VAL A 91 -8.50 -4.28 -7.53
C VAL A 91 -7.20 -5.03 -7.21
N GLU A 92 -7.19 -6.33 -7.48
CA GLU A 92 -6.07 -7.21 -7.14
C GLU A 92 -5.58 -7.96 -8.38
N TYR A 93 -4.25 -7.99 -8.56
CA TYR A 93 -3.60 -8.70 -9.67
C TYR A 93 -3.75 -10.21 -9.56
N LEU A 94 -3.66 -10.75 -8.35
CA LEU A 94 -3.83 -12.18 -8.10
C LEU A 94 -5.30 -12.57 -8.11
N ASP A 95 -5.55 -13.86 -8.15
CA ASP A 95 -6.90 -14.45 -8.12
C ASP A 95 -7.47 -14.62 -6.71
N LYS A 96 -6.74 -14.17 -5.68
CA LYS A 96 -7.13 -14.22 -4.26
C LYS A 96 -6.65 -13.00 -3.49
N ILE A 97 -7.31 -12.70 -2.38
CA ILE A 97 -6.86 -11.69 -1.41
C ILE A 97 -5.90 -12.30 -0.39
N ILE A 98 -5.19 -11.47 0.39
CA ILE A 98 -4.23 -11.87 1.45
C ILE A 98 -3.37 -13.09 1.04
N PRO A 99 -2.64 -13.03 -0.10
CA PRO A 99 -2.00 -14.18 -0.73
C PRO A 99 -0.91 -14.85 0.14
N SER A 100 -0.43 -14.14 1.17
CA SER A 100 0.55 -14.67 2.14
C SER A 100 -0.07 -15.56 3.22
N MET A 101 -1.40 -15.64 3.29
CA MET A 101 -2.13 -16.46 4.25
C MET A 101 -2.54 -17.79 3.62
N ASP A 102 -2.98 -18.71 4.50
CA ASP A 102 -3.59 -19.97 4.10
C ASP A 102 -4.77 -19.74 3.14
N GLU A 103 -4.97 -20.68 2.21
CA GLU A 103 -5.98 -20.55 1.16
C GLU A 103 -7.40 -20.52 1.70
N ASP A 104 -7.68 -21.30 2.73
CA ASP A 104 -9.01 -21.34 3.34
C ASP A 104 -9.31 -20.05 4.10
N LEU A 105 -8.29 -19.45 4.75
CA LEU A 105 -8.41 -18.11 5.36
C LEU A 105 -8.68 -17.04 4.30
N SER A 106 -7.99 -17.09 3.16
CA SER A 106 -8.22 -16.15 2.05
C SER A 106 -9.63 -16.25 1.52
N LYS A 107 -10.12 -17.47 1.25
CA LYS A 107 -11.49 -17.72 0.77
C LYS A 107 -12.54 -17.24 1.77
N GLU A 108 -12.37 -17.59 3.04
CA GLU A 108 -13.33 -17.22 4.08
C GLU A 108 -13.36 -15.71 4.30
N MET A 109 -12.21 -15.05 4.38
CA MET A 109 -12.12 -13.60 4.51
C MET A 109 -12.82 -12.90 3.33
N GLN A 110 -12.56 -13.34 2.10
CA GLN A 110 -13.23 -12.80 0.91
C GLN A 110 -14.75 -12.99 0.98
N ARG A 111 -15.21 -14.16 1.40
CA ARG A 111 -16.64 -14.47 1.56
C ARG A 111 -17.31 -13.53 2.57
N VAL A 112 -16.68 -13.34 3.74
CA VAL A 112 -17.20 -12.48 4.81
C VAL A 112 -17.26 -11.01 4.34
N LEU A 113 -16.19 -10.50 3.74
CA LEU A 113 -16.12 -9.12 3.29
C LEU A 113 -17.05 -8.82 2.12
N LYS A 114 -17.22 -9.78 1.19
CA LYS A 114 -18.26 -9.67 0.14
C LYS A 114 -19.66 -9.58 0.73
N LYS A 115 -19.97 -10.40 1.74
CA LYS A 115 -21.26 -10.33 2.44
C LYS A 115 -21.48 -8.99 3.13
N GLN A 116 -20.41 -8.31 3.57
CA GLN A 116 -20.47 -6.97 4.15
C GLN A 116 -20.58 -5.86 3.10
N GLY A 117 -20.46 -6.18 1.80
CA GLY A 117 -20.60 -5.21 0.71
C GLY A 117 -19.29 -4.77 0.04
N MET A 118 -18.13 -5.35 0.40
CA MET A 118 -16.88 -5.09 -0.27
C MET A 118 -16.85 -5.74 -1.65
N GLU A 119 -16.50 -4.96 -2.68
CA GLU A 119 -16.34 -5.44 -4.05
C GLU A 119 -14.89 -5.86 -4.30
N PHE A 120 -14.69 -6.97 -5.02
CA PHE A 120 -13.37 -7.48 -5.39
C PHE A 120 -13.29 -7.70 -6.90
N MET A 121 -12.30 -7.11 -7.51
CA MET A 121 -11.87 -7.32 -8.89
C MET A 121 -10.54 -8.06 -8.86
N LEU A 122 -10.62 -9.39 -8.74
CA LEU A 122 -9.44 -10.27 -8.72
C LEU A 122 -8.95 -10.54 -10.13
N SER A 123 -7.68 -10.89 -10.29
CA SER A 123 -7.04 -11.12 -11.59
C SER A 123 -7.12 -9.91 -12.52
N HIS A 124 -7.04 -8.71 -11.95
CA HIS A 124 -7.04 -7.46 -12.68
C HIS A 124 -5.71 -6.72 -12.49
N LYS A 125 -5.01 -6.49 -13.58
CA LYS A 125 -3.74 -5.75 -13.61
C LYS A 125 -4.03 -4.26 -13.77
N VAL A 126 -3.72 -3.47 -12.75
CA VAL A 126 -3.81 -2.01 -12.85
C VAL A 126 -2.75 -1.49 -13.80
N SER A 127 -3.14 -0.61 -14.73
CA SER A 127 -2.26 0.03 -15.70
C SER A 127 -2.00 1.51 -15.39
N GLY A 128 -2.82 2.14 -14.56
CA GLY A 128 -2.66 3.53 -14.15
C GLY A 128 -3.86 4.07 -13.37
N ALA A 129 -3.72 5.32 -12.92
CA ALA A 129 -4.84 6.09 -12.39
C ALA A 129 -4.72 7.55 -12.81
N THR A 130 -5.86 8.20 -13.00
CA THR A 130 -5.95 9.63 -13.34
C THR A 130 -6.84 10.35 -12.35
N VAL A 131 -6.52 11.61 -12.06
CA VAL A 131 -7.31 12.46 -11.15
C VAL A 131 -7.91 13.61 -11.95
N LYS A 132 -9.24 13.78 -11.85
CA LYS A 132 -9.98 14.94 -12.40
C LYS A 132 -10.80 15.57 -11.29
N GLY A 133 -10.35 16.72 -10.78
CA GLY A 133 -10.97 17.38 -9.64
C GLY A 133 -10.97 16.51 -8.39
N LYS A 134 -12.13 16.02 -7.96
CA LYS A 134 -12.28 15.11 -6.81
C LYS A 134 -12.44 13.63 -7.19
N GLU A 135 -12.51 13.32 -8.49
CA GLU A 135 -12.67 11.94 -8.98
C GLU A 135 -11.32 11.33 -9.35
N VAL A 136 -11.09 10.11 -8.92
CA VAL A 136 -9.99 9.24 -9.37
C VAL A 136 -10.58 8.15 -10.25
N THR A 137 -9.97 7.93 -11.41
CA THR A 137 -10.28 6.80 -12.28
C THR A 137 -9.08 5.86 -12.30
N VAL A 138 -9.26 4.63 -11.83
CA VAL A 138 -8.26 3.55 -11.87
C VAL A 138 -8.54 2.67 -13.07
N SER A 139 -7.57 2.58 -13.98
CA SER A 139 -7.65 1.73 -15.17
C SER A 139 -6.98 0.38 -14.90
N ALA A 140 -7.68 -0.69 -15.21
CA ALA A 140 -7.20 -2.06 -15.04
C ALA A 140 -7.59 -2.93 -16.24
N GLU A 141 -6.95 -4.08 -16.35
CA GLU A 141 -7.18 -5.07 -17.40
C GLU A 141 -7.31 -6.46 -16.77
N ASN A 142 -8.32 -7.22 -17.17
CA ASN A 142 -8.51 -8.59 -16.70
C ASN A 142 -7.64 -9.59 -17.49
N LYS A 143 -7.70 -10.89 -17.12
CA LYS A 143 -6.96 -11.97 -17.80
C LYS A 143 -7.23 -12.11 -19.30
N ASN A 144 -8.39 -11.63 -19.76
CA ASN A 144 -8.82 -11.73 -21.17
C ASN A 144 -8.40 -10.50 -21.98
N GLY A 145 -7.68 -9.53 -21.37
CA GLY A 145 -7.32 -8.28 -22.03
C GLY A 145 -8.44 -7.23 -22.04
N GLU A 146 -9.55 -7.49 -21.34
CA GLU A 146 -10.65 -6.52 -21.26
C GLU A 146 -10.29 -5.40 -20.29
N LYS A 147 -10.34 -4.18 -20.77
CA LYS A 147 -10.06 -2.98 -19.99
C LYS A 147 -11.30 -2.53 -19.22
N VAL A 148 -11.07 -2.13 -17.99
CA VAL A 148 -12.11 -1.62 -17.10
C VAL A 148 -11.60 -0.42 -16.33
N ASP A 149 -12.46 0.57 -16.16
CA ASP A 149 -12.20 1.76 -15.35
C ASP A 149 -13.06 1.73 -14.09
N VAL A 150 -12.42 1.90 -12.94
CA VAL A 150 -13.08 2.00 -11.64
C VAL A 150 -12.95 3.43 -11.14
N LYS A 151 -14.08 4.06 -10.86
CA LYS A 151 -14.12 5.44 -10.39
C LYS A 151 -14.36 5.50 -8.89
N GLY A 152 -13.68 6.42 -8.24
CA GLY A 152 -13.84 6.72 -6.81
C GLY A 152 -13.40 8.14 -6.50
N ASP A 153 -13.54 8.55 -5.26
CA ASP A 153 -13.03 9.85 -4.79
C ASP A 153 -11.63 9.75 -4.15
N TYR A 154 -11.22 8.52 -3.79
CA TYR A 154 -9.85 8.21 -3.36
C TYR A 154 -9.38 6.88 -3.93
N CYS A 155 -8.08 6.79 -4.18
CA CYS A 155 -7.40 5.55 -4.55
C CYS A 155 -6.31 5.25 -3.52
N LEU A 156 -6.43 4.13 -2.80
CA LEU A 156 -5.43 3.64 -1.87
C LEU A 156 -4.49 2.65 -2.58
N VAL A 157 -3.21 2.97 -2.64
CA VAL A 157 -2.16 2.06 -3.15
C VAL A 157 -1.62 1.23 -1.98
N ALA A 158 -1.94 -0.06 -1.97
CA ALA A 158 -1.62 -1.01 -0.90
C ALA A 158 -0.95 -2.29 -1.42
N VAL A 159 0.00 -2.14 -2.36
CA VAL A 159 0.70 -3.25 -3.06
C VAL A 159 1.91 -3.79 -2.31
N GLY A 160 2.03 -3.49 -1.03
CA GLY A 160 3.10 -3.97 -0.15
C GLY A 160 4.01 -2.88 0.37
N ARG A 161 5.01 -3.30 1.12
CA ARG A 161 6.03 -2.43 1.72
C ARG A 161 7.41 -2.99 1.44
N ALA A 162 8.38 -2.12 1.25
CA ALA A 162 9.79 -2.45 1.09
C ALA A 162 10.59 -2.00 2.33
N PRO A 163 11.63 -2.74 2.75
CA PRO A 163 12.55 -2.31 3.80
C PRO A 163 13.15 -0.95 3.47
N TYR A 164 13.28 -0.08 4.48
CA TYR A 164 13.93 1.20 4.32
C TYR A 164 15.42 1.06 4.66
N THR A 165 16.22 0.75 3.63
CA THR A 165 17.65 0.47 3.77
C THR A 165 18.54 1.48 3.06
N GLU A 166 17.96 2.59 2.58
CA GLU A 166 18.71 3.63 1.90
C GLU A 166 19.65 4.34 2.87
N GLY A 167 20.93 4.42 2.48
CA GLY A 167 21.97 5.10 3.28
C GLY A 167 22.62 4.26 4.37
N LEU A 168 22.27 2.95 4.46
CA LEU A 168 22.94 2.03 5.39
C LEU A 168 24.34 1.64 4.93
#